data_70e488376c5aaf8554910514ef6940f7
#
_entry.id   70e488376c5aaf8554910514ef6940f7
#
_cell.length_a   1.000
_cell.length_b   1.000
_cell.length_c   1.000
_cell.angle_alpha   90.00
_cell.angle_beta   90.00
_cell.angle_gamma   90.00
#
_symmetry.space_group_name_H-M   'P 1'
#
loop_
_entity.id
_entity.type
_entity.pdbx_description
1 polymer ?
#
loop_
_entity_poly.entity_id
_entity_poly.type
_entity_poly.pdbx_seq_one_letter_code
_entity_poly.pdbx_strand_id
1 'polypeptide(L)'
;MPRITVNVDGDQYDDDVQPRTLLVHYLREQLGKVGTVIGCDTSNCGACTVHLDGRSVKSCSVLAVQADGHDVTTIEGLSRGDELHPLQRAFHENHALQCGFCTPGMIMQSLDLLAETPEPDDDQVREGLEGNLCRCTGYQNIVRAVRDASERMRAAAQEPMTQQSMSQERVERQAPAQRTPAEQADPTATGGSQA
;
A
#
# COMPACT_ATOMS: atom_id res chain seq x y z
N MET A 1 -17.21 4.21 -22.60
CA MET A 1 -15.93 3.83 -21.94
C MET A 1 -16.23 2.65 -21.05
N PRO A 2 -15.35 1.65 -20.92
CA PRO A 2 -15.56 0.56 -19.95
C PRO A 2 -15.56 1.13 -18.54
N ARG A 3 -16.46 0.62 -17.71
CA ARG A 3 -16.49 0.89 -16.27
C ARG A 3 -15.66 -0.19 -15.58
N ILE A 4 -14.83 0.20 -14.64
CA ILE A 4 -14.02 -0.70 -13.83
C ILE A 4 -14.33 -0.49 -12.35
N THR A 5 -14.22 -1.55 -11.59
CA THR A 5 -14.26 -1.54 -10.13
C THR A 5 -12.92 -2.03 -9.63
N VAL A 6 -12.14 -1.19 -8.95
CA VAL A 6 -10.81 -1.54 -8.44
C VAL A 6 -10.68 -1.11 -6.99
N ASN A 7 -10.04 -1.95 -6.18
CA ASN A 7 -9.69 -1.61 -4.80
C ASN A 7 -8.27 -1.07 -4.77
N VAL A 8 -8.06 0.17 -4.33
CA VAL A 8 -6.73 0.79 -4.25
C VAL A 8 -6.45 1.23 -2.82
N ASP A 9 -5.44 0.64 -2.21
CA ASP A 9 -5.02 0.91 -0.82
C ASP A 9 -6.14 0.68 0.21
N GLY A 10 -7.08 -0.22 -0.10
CA GLY A 10 -8.23 -0.56 0.75
C GLY A 10 -9.51 0.24 0.45
N ASP A 11 -9.45 1.22 -0.44
CA ASP A 11 -10.61 1.99 -0.89
C ASP A 11 -11.11 1.49 -2.24
N GLN A 12 -12.41 1.29 -2.39
CA GLN A 12 -13.02 0.87 -3.66
C GLN A 12 -13.33 2.08 -4.53
N TYR A 13 -12.97 1.98 -5.81
CA TYR A 13 -13.23 2.98 -6.84
C TYR A 13 -14.02 2.37 -8.00
N ASP A 14 -15.05 3.09 -8.46
CA ASP A 14 -15.92 2.71 -9.57
C ASP A 14 -15.87 3.79 -10.64
N ASP A 15 -15.03 3.61 -11.66
CA ASP A 15 -14.73 4.65 -12.64
C ASP A 15 -14.91 4.22 -14.09
N ASP A 16 -15.23 5.19 -14.95
CA ASP A 16 -15.19 5.03 -16.39
C ASP A 16 -13.79 5.39 -16.91
N VAL A 17 -13.10 4.43 -17.52
CA VAL A 17 -11.73 4.63 -18.02
C VAL A 17 -11.64 4.43 -19.52
N GLN A 18 -10.71 5.11 -20.18
CA GLN A 18 -10.41 4.81 -21.59
C GLN A 18 -9.68 3.46 -21.66
N PRO A 19 -9.99 2.58 -22.64
CA PRO A 19 -9.37 1.24 -22.73
C PRO A 19 -7.84 1.24 -22.81
N ARG A 20 -7.25 2.34 -23.28
CA ARG A 20 -5.81 2.52 -23.44
C ARG A 20 -5.10 3.16 -22.23
N THR A 21 -5.86 3.55 -21.20
CA THR A 21 -5.28 4.20 -20.01
C THR A 21 -4.38 3.21 -19.27
N LEU A 22 -3.13 3.57 -19.07
CA LEU A 22 -2.21 2.79 -18.25
C LEU A 22 -2.58 2.92 -16.76
N LEU A 23 -2.35 1.86 -15.99
CA LEU A 23 -2.65 1.84 -14.57
C LEU A 23 -1.94 2.98 -13.82
N VAL A 24 -0.69 3.29 -14.16
CA VAL A 24 0.06 4.39 -13.54
C VAL A 24 -0.62 5.75 -13.75
N HIS A 25 -1.17 6.01 -14.92
CA HIS A 25 -1.88 7.28 -15.20
C HIS A 25 -3.22 7.31 -14.48
N TYR A 26 -3.96 6.20 -14.44
CA TYR A 26 -5.18 6.10 -13.66
C TYR A 26 -4.94 6.40 -12.17
N LEU A 27 -3.95 5.75 -11.56
CA LEU A 27 -3.59 5.97 -10.16
C LEU A 27 -3.22 7.42 -9.87
N ARG A 28 -2.40 8.04 -10.72
CA ARG A 28 -1.87 9.39 -10.47
C ARG A 28 -2.85 10.50 -10.82
N GLU A 29 -3.52 10.39 -11.96
CA GLU A 29 -4.30 11.49 -12.56
C GLU A 29 -5.78 11.46 -12.17
N GLN A 30 -6.35 10.26 -11.97
CA GLN A 30 -7.76 10.12 -11.58
C GLN A 30 -7.89 9.93 -10.06
N LEU A 31 -7.06 9.08 -9.45
CA LEU A 31 -7.15 8.79 -8.01
C LEU A 31 -6.23 9.66 -7.14
N GLY A 32 -5.32 10.45 -7.73
CA GLY A 32 -4.42 11.31 -6.96
C GLY A 32 -3.31 10.56 -6.20
N LYS A 33 -3.07 9.28 -6.48
CA LYS A 33 -2.02 8.45 -5.86
C LYS A 33 -0.66 8.78 -6.48
N VAL A 34 -0.14 9.95 -6.14
CA VAL A 34 1.08 10.52 -6.75
C VAL A 34 2.38 9.89 -6.25
N GLY A 35 2.35 9.12 -5.16
CA GLY A 35 3.49 8.35 -4.65
C GLY A 35 4.01 7.31 -5.65
N THR A 36 3.16 6.82 -6.56
CA THR A 36 3.58 6.00 -7.69
C THR A 36 4.22 6.88 -8.77
N VAL A 37 5.55 6.81 -8.94
CA VAL A 37 6.33 7.73 -9.78
C VAL A 37 6.52 7.19 -11.19
N ILE A 38 6.48 8.06 -12.22
CA ILE A 38 6.76 7.71 -13.61
C ILE A 38 8.17 8.16 -13.98
N GLY A 39 9.07 7.19 -14.25
CA GLY A 39 10.44 7.50 -14.69
C GLY A 39 10.64 7.34 -16.20
N CYS A 40 10.36 6.19 -16.76
CA CYS A 40 10.61 5.89 -18.18
C CYS A 40 9.34 5.69 -19.01
N ASP A 41 8.23 5.31 -18.38
CA ASP A 41 6.96 4.96 -19.02
C ASP A 41 7.08 3.82 -20.08
N THR A 42 8.11 3.00 -19.94
CA THR A 42 8.48 1.92 -20.90
C THR A 42 8.89 0.63 -20.19
N SER A 43 8.44 0.41 -18.95
CA SER A 43 8.71 -0.80 -18.15
C SER A 43 10.18 -1.07 -17.79
N ASN A 44 11.09 -0.11 -18.01
CA ASN A 44 12.54 -0.33 -17.81
C ASN A 44 13.06 0.08 -16.43
N CYS A 45 12.53 1.16 -15.83
CA CYS A 45 13.15 1.76 -14.65
C CYS A 45 12.60 1.29 -13.30
N GLY A 46 11.42 0.69 -13.25
CA GLY A 46 10.79 0.19 -12.03
C GLY A 46 10.26 1.24 -11.05
N ALA A 47 10.37 2.56 -11.35
CA ALA A 47 9.89 3.61 -10.44
C ALA A 47 8.38 3.55 -10.19
N CYS A 48 7.61 3.01 -11.15
CA CYS A 48 6.17 2.86 -11.10
C CYS A 48 5.69 1.52 -10.52
N THR A 49 6.55 0.76 -9.85
CA THR A 49 6.16 -0.54 -9.27
C THR A 49 5.08 -0.35 -8.22
N VAL A 50 4.01 -1.11 -8.35
CA VAL A 50 2.90 -1.26 -7.39
C VAL A 50 2.63 -2.75 -7.19
N HIS A 51 1.80 -3.12 -6.22
CA HIS A 51 1.30 -4.49 -6.14
C HIS A 51 -0.07 -4.59 -6.80
N LEU A 52 -0.27 -5.66 -7.55
CA LEU A 52 -1.55 -6.11 -8.07
C LEU A 52 -1.79 -7.51 -7.48
N ASP A 53 -2.82 -7.65 -6.66
CA ASP A 53 -3.10 -8.88 -5.89
C ASP A 53 -1.88 -9.40 -5.11
N GLY A 54 -1.13 -8.48 -4.50
CA GLY A 54 0.04 -8.81 -3.68
C GLY A 54 1.34 -9.08 -4.47
N ARG A 55 1.33 -9.02 -5.81
CA ARG A 55 2.51 -9.23 -6.66
C ARG A 55 2.99 -7.92 -7.27
N SER A 56 4.30 -7.72 -7.32
CA SER A 56 4.88 -6.52 -7.91
C SER A 56 4.68 -6.46 -9.43
N VAL A 57 4.15 -5.35 -9.91
CA VAL A 57 4.00 -5.06 -11.34
C VAL A 57 4.46 -3.65 -11.65
N LYS A 58 4.96 -3.43 -12.86
CA LYS A 58 5.26 -2.09 -13.35
C LYS A 58 3.99 -1.48 -13.94
N SER A 59 3.33 -0.60 -13.21
CA SER A 59 2.02 -0.05 -13.57
C SER A 59 1.99 0.71 -14.90
N CYS A 60 3.15 1.12 -15.43
CA CYS A 60 3.27 1.67 -16.78
C CYS A 60 3.18 0.61 -17.91
N SER A 61 3.09 -0.68 -17.59
CA SER A 61 2.90 -1.77 -18.56
C SER A 61 1.58 -2.53 -18.35
N VAL A 62 0.73 -2.04 -17.47
CA VAL A 62 -0.61 -2.60 -17.17
C VAL A 62 -1.65 -1.57 -17.58
N LEU A 63 -2.70 -2.01 -18.27
CA LEU A 63 -3.86 -1.16 -18.58
C LEU A 63 -4.78 -1.07 -17.34
N ALA A 64 -5.37 0.09 -17.10
CA ALA A 64 -6.31 0.27 -15.99
C ALA A 64 -7.49 -0.73 -16.05
N VAL A 65 -7.96 -1.06 -17.26
CA VAL A 65 -9.00 -2.06 -17.46
C VAL A 65 -8.61 -3.49 -17.08
N GLN A 66 -7.30 -3.79 -16.95
CA GLN A 66 -6.81 -5.08 -16.47
C GLN A 66 -6.82 -5.18 -14.94
N ALA A 67 -6.97 -4.05 -14.26
CA ALA A 67 -7.09 -4.01 -12.80
C ALA A 67 -8.56 -4.10 -12.32
N ASP A 68 -9.53 -4.26 -13.25
CA ASP A 68 -10.94 -4.44 -12.90
C ASP A 68 -11.15 -5.69 -12.05
N GLY A 69 -11.76 -5.52 -10.88
CA GLY A 69 -11.99 -6.61 -9.91
C GLY A 69 -10.76 -7.01 -9.08
N HIS A 70 -9.64 -6.29 -9.19
CA HIS A 70 -8.38 -6.61 -8.51
C HIS A 70 -8.04 -5.61 -7.40
N ASP A 71 -7.13 -6.03 -6.50
CA ASP A 71 -6.57 -5.21 -5.44
C ASP A 71 -5.23 -4.59 -5.87
N VAL A 72 -5.13 -3.28 -5.82
CA VAL A 72 -3.90 -2.53 -6.08
C VAL A 72 -3.39 -1.93 -4.78
N THR A 73 -2.13 -2.20 -4.44
CA THR A 73 -1.47 -1.54 -3.31
C THR A 73 -0.35 -0.65 -3.82
N THR A 74 -0.38 0.62 -3.43
CA THR A 74 0.66 1.60 -3.74
C THR A 74 1.55 1.83 -2.53
N ILE A 75 2.62 2.62 -2.70
CA ILE A 75 3.48 3.03 -1.57
C ILE A 75 2.70 3.79 -0.48
N GLU A 76 1.60 4.46 -0.84
CA GLU A 76 0.76 5.22 0.07
C GLU A 76 -0.08 4.30 0.97
N GLY A 77 -0.41 3.10 0.50
CA GLY A 77 -1.15 2.08 1.26
C GLY A 77 -0.31 1.27 2.25
N LEU A 78 1.02 1.43 2.27
CA LEU A 78 1.87 0.65 3.18
C LEU A 78 1.90 1.19 4.61
N SER A 79 1.80 2.51 4.80
CA SER A 79 1.78 3.12 6.13
C SER A 79 0.38 3.06 6.75
N ARG A 80 0.32 2.91 8.07
CA ARG A 80 -0.92 2.95 8.85
C ARG A 80 -0.95 4.22 9.69
N GLY A 81 -1.64 5.25 9.21
CA GLY A 81 -1.59 6.57 9.84
C GLY A 81 -0.15 7.10 9.85
N ASP A 82 0.36 7.47 11.01
CA ASP A 82 1.73 7.98 11.19
C ASP A 82 2.80 6.86 11.33
N GLU A 83 2.38 5.60 11.33
CA GLU A 83 3.31 4.48 11.48
C GLU A 83 3.81 4.01 10.11
N LEU A 84 5.13 4.18 9.91
CA LEU A 84 5.81 3.71 8.71
C LEU A 84 5.93 2.18 8.69
N HIS A 85 5.72 1.59 7.52
CA HIS A 85 6.03 0.18 7.30
C HIS A 85 7.52 -0.12 7.61
N PRO A 86 7.89 -1.30 8.12
CA PRO A 86 9.29 -1.65 8.43
C PRO A 86 10.28 -1.38 7.29
N LEU A 87 9.92 -1.65 6.04
CA LEU A 87 10.72 -1.30 4.87
C LEU A 87 10.91 0.21 4.69
N GLN A 88 9.86 1.02 4.85
CA GLN A 88 9.97 2.48 4.77
C GLN A 88 10.91 3.01 5.84
N ARG A 89 10.80 2.51 7.07
CA ARG A 89 11.66 2.86 8.20
C ARG A 89 13.11 2.44 7.94
N ALA A 90 13.34 1.21 7.49
CA ALA A 90 14.68 0.71 7.19
C ALA A 90 15.35 1.52 6.06
N PHE A 91 14.62 1.93 5.03
CA PHE A 91 15.14 2.80 3.97
C PHE A 91 15.57 4.16 4.52
N HIS A 92 14.81 4.74 5.43
CA HIS A 92 15.16 6.00 6.09
C HIS A 92 16.41 5.86 6.97
N GLU A 93 16.42 4.90 7.87
CA GLU A 93 17.49 4.71 8.88
C GLU A 93 18.81 4.28 8.25
N ASN A 94 18.79 3.48 7.18
CA ASN A 94 20.00 3.04 6.46
C ASN A 94 20.43 4.03 5.36
N HIS A 95 19.80 5.22 5.24
CA HIS A 95 20.11 6.19 4.19
C HIS A 95 20.02 5.57 2.78
N ALA A 96 19.04 4.70 2.55
CA ALA A 96 18.84 3.99 1.30
C ALA A 96 18.20 4.84 0.20
N LEU A 97 18.08 6.14 0.42
CA LEU A 97 17.56 7.12 -0.53
C LEU A 97 18.43 8.39 -0.55
N GLN A 98 18.45 9.08 -1.68
CA GLN A 98 19.03 10.41 -1.83
C GLN A 98 18.00 11.35 -2.45
N CYS A 99 17.79 11.31 -3.78
CA CYS A 99 16.73 12.13 -4.40
C CYS A 99 15.31 11.63 -4.11
N GLY A 100 15.13 10.39 -3.68
CA GLY A 100 13.83 9.79 -3.35
C GLY A 100 13.01 9.27 -4.54
N PHE A 101 13.41 9.57 -5.78
CA PHE A 101 12.61 9.27 -6.97
C PHE A 101 12.35 7.77 -7.20
N CYS A 102 13.35 6.92 -7.01
CA CYS A 102 13.22 5.46 -7.16
C CYS A 102 12.62 4.80 -5.92
N THR A 103 12.59 5.48 -4.79
CA THR A 103 12.31 4.89 -3.47
C THR A 103 10.95 4.18 -3.39
N PRO A 104 9.84 4.75 -3.87
CA PRO A 104 8.55 4.05 -3.85
C PRO A 104 8.60 2.69 -4.57
N GLY A 105 9.09 2.69 -5.81
CA GLY A 105 9.20 1.46 -6.59
C GLY A 105 10.19 0.44 -6.00
N MET A 106 11.29 0.90 -5.42
CA MET A 106 12.24 0.03 -4.72
C MET A 106 11.60 -0.65 -3.50
N ILE A 107 10.85 0.08 -2.70
CA ILE A 107 10.15 -0.46 -1.52
C ILE A 107 9.10 -1.48 -1.94
N MET A 108 8.29 -1.17 -2.95
CA MET A 108 7.26 -2.09 -3.44
C MET A 108 7.87 -3.38 -4.00
N GLN A 109 8.95 -3.29 -4.77
CA GLN A 109 9.68 -4.46 -5.27
C GLN A 109 10.32 -5.26 -4.14
N SER A 110 10.92 -4.58 -3.15
CA SER A 110 11.51 -5.25 -1.99
C SER A 110 10.47 -6.00 -1.15
N LEU A 111 9.26 -5.48 -1.06
CA LEU A 111 8.17 -6.14 -0.34
C LEU A 111 7.77 -7.46 -1.01
N ASP A 112 7.68 -7.50 -2.34
CA ASP A 112 7.41 -8.72 -3.11
C ASP A 112 8.57 -9.74 -2.95
N LEU A 113 9.82 -9.27 -3.04
CA LEU A 113 11.01 -10.10 -2.79
C LEU A 113 10.97 -10.75 -1.40
N LEU A 114 10.67 -9.98 -0.35
CA LEU A 114 10.63 -10.47 1.02
C LEU A 114 9.45 -11.42 1.28
N ALA A 115 8.38 -11.31 0.51
CA ALA A 115 7.26 -12.27 0.55
C ALA A 115 7.68 -13.63 -0.04
N GLU A 116 8.50 -13.64 -1.08
CA GLU A 116 9.02 -14.87 -1.70
C GLU A 116 10.25 -15.43 -0.94
N THR A 117 11.14 -14.54 -0.53
CA THR A 117 12.40 -14.89 0.15
C THR A 117 12.51 -14.08 1.43
N PRO A 118 12.01 -14.60 2.57
CA PRO A 118 11.98 -13.86 3.83
C PRO A 118 13.36 -13.55 4.43
N GLU A 119 14.40 -14.28 4.04
CA GLU A 119 15.79 -14.11 4.50
C GLU A 119 16.75 -14.02 3.31
N PRO A 120 16.69 -12.95 2.49
CA PRO A 120 17.57 -12.85 1.34
C PRO A 120 19.00 -12.52 1.76
N ASP A 121 19.96 -13.10 1.07
CA ASP A 121 21.35 -12.62 1.13
C ASP A 121 21.53 -11.37 0.23
N ASP A 122 22.73 -10.80 0.24
CA ASP A 122 23.03 -9.58 -0.53
C ASP A 122 22.85 -9.77 -2.04
N ASP A 123 23.17 -10.94 -2.57
CA ASP A 123 23.10 -11.22 -4.01
C ASP A 123 21.65 -11.45 -4.43
N GLN A 124 20.87 -12.14 -3.62
CA GLN A 124 19.43 -12.30 -3.84
C GLN A 124 18.69 -10.94 -3.81
N VAL A 125 19.10 -10.02 -2.91
CA VAL A 125 18.53 -8.67 -2.92
C VAL A 125 18.91 -7.92 -4.19
N ARG A 126 20.16 -8.02 -4.66
CA ARG A 126 20.59 -7.37 -5.91
C ARG A 126 19.82 -7.91 -7.11
N GLU A 127 19.70 -9.24 -7.22
CA GLU A 127 18.96 -9.90 -8.29
C GLU A 127 17.47 -9.50 -8.25
N GLY A 128 16.83 -9.54 -7.09
CA GLY A 128 15.42 -9.16 -6.93
C GLY A 128 15.12 -7.69 -7.27
N LEU A 129 16.14 -6.82 -7.22
CA LEU A 129 16.02 -5.39 -7.55
C LEU A 129 16.55 -5.01 -8.94
N GLU A 130 17.01 -5.94 -9.78
CA GLU A 130 17.55 -5.64 -11.11
C GLU A 130 16.60 -4.84 -12.02
N GLY A 131 15.29 -5.04 -11.84
CA GLY A 131 14.26 -4.30 -12.55
C GLY A 131 14.01 -2.86 -12.07
N ASN A 132 14.70 -2.39 -11.03
CA ASN A 132 14.48 -1.10 -10.39
C ASN A 132 15.76 -0.27 -10.36
N LEU A 133 15.76 0.86 -11.09
CA LEU A 133 16.96 1.68 -11.28
C LEU A 133 17.07 2.80 -10.25
N CYS A 134 18.25 2.88 -9.61
CA CYS A 134 18.65 4.03 -8.80
C CYS A 134 19.95 4.64 -9.35
N ARG A 135 19.94 5.94 -9.67
CA ARG A 135 21.11 6.66 -10.19
C ARG A 135 21.99 7.26 -9.08
N CYS A 136 21.49 7.32 -7.84
CA CYS A 136 22.11 8.11 -6.78
C CYS A 136 22.92 7.28 -5.79
N THR A 137 22.37 6.17 -5.28
CA THR A 137 22.85 5.49 -4.06
C THR A 137 23.98 4.48 -4.30
N GLY A 138 24.17 3.99 -5.52
CA GLY A 138 25.04 2.84 -5.80
C GLY A 138 24.54 1.52 -5.19
N TYR A 139 23.27 1.46 -4.77
CA TYR A 139 22.55 0.29 -4.24
C TYR A 139 23.01 -0.24 -2.87
N GLN A 140 24.21 0.04 -2.40
CA GLN A 140 24.77 -0.57 -1.18
C GLN A 140 23.87 -0.37 0.03
N ASN A 141 23.40 0.86 0.23
CA ASN A 141 22.51 1.15 1.36
C ASN A 141 21.08 0.59 1.13
N ILE A 142 20.62 0.46 -0.12
CA ILE A 142 19.36 -0.19 -0.44
C ILE A 142 19.41 -1.67 -0.05
N VAL A 143 20.44 -2.40 -0.45
CA VAL A 143 20.63 -3.81 -0.06
C VAL A 143 20.64 -3.97 1.47
N ARG A 144 21.36 -3.09 2.17
CA ARG A 144 21.40 -3.10 3.64
C ARG A 144 19.99 -2.85 4.24
N ALA A 145 19.25 -1.88 3.70
CA ALA A 145 17.91 -1.56 4.19
C ALA A 145 16.91 -2.71 4.00
N VAL A 146 16.98 -3.42 2.87
CA VAL A 146 16.10 -4.57 2.61
C VAL A 146 16.40 -5.70 3.59
N ARG A 147 17.68 -5.97 3.87
CA ARG A 147 18.06 -6.98 4.85
C ARG A 147 17.66 -6.62 6.28
N ASP A 148 17.90 -5.38 6.69
CA ASP A 148 17.46 -4.86 7.99
C ASP A 148 15.92 -4.97 8.14
N ALA A 149 15.17 -4.61 7.11
CA ALA A 149 13.72 -4.78 7.12
C ALA A 149 13.30 -6.25 7.24
N SER A 150 13.96 -7.16 6.53
CA SER A 150 13.74 -8.60 6.63
C SER A 150 13.89 -9.08 8.09
N GLU A 151 14.98 -8.72 8.75
CA GLU A 151 15.23 -9.09 10.14
C GLU A 151 14.14 -8.57 11.09
N ARG A 152 13.75 -7.29 10.94
CA ARG A 152 12.69 -6.66 11.75
C ARG A 152 11.33 -7.30 11.54
N MET A 153 10.95 -7.56 10.30
CA MET A 153 9.66 -8.18 9.97
C MET A 153 9.56 -9.60 10.54
N ARG A 154 10.64 -10.36 10.49
CA ARG A 154 10.71 -11.70 11.09
C ARG A 154 10.68 -11.66 12.61
N ALA A 155 11.40 -10.74 13.23
CA ALA A 155 11.38 -10.57 14.67
C ALA A 155 9.97 -10.23 15.17
N ALA A 156 9.27 -9.30 14.48
CA ALA A 156 7.89 -8.96 14.80
C ALA A 156 6.92 -10.14 14.63
N ALA A 157 7.14 -11.00 13.63
CA ALA A 157 6.33 -12.20 13.42
C ALA A 157 6.57 -13.30 14.47
N GLN A 158 7.72 -13.28 15.15
CA GLN A 158 8.11 -14.25 16.17
C GLN A 158 7.75 -13.80 17.60
N GLU A 159 7.41 -12.53 17.81
CA GLU A 159 6.98 -12.06 19.14
C GLU A 159 5.63 -12.71 19.48
N PRO A 160 5.55 -13.47 20.60
CA PRO A 160 4.28 -14.01 21.05
C PRO A 160 3.35 -12.84 21.38
N MET A 161 2.10 -12.91 20.90
CA MET A 161 1.07 -11.93 21.23
C MET A 161 1.03 -11.72 22.75
N THR A 162 1.53 -10.57 23.20
CA THR A 162 1.52 -10.22 24.62
C THR A 162 0.06 -10.09 25.09
N GLN A 163 -0.22 -10.45 26.33
CA GLN A 163 -1.56 -10.39 26.91
C GLN A 163 -2.24 -9.00 26.76
N GLN A 164 -1.46 -7.97 26.52
CA GLN A 164 -1.95 -6.59 26.28
C GLN A 164 -2.62 -6.44 24.90
N SER A 165 -2.08 -7.05 23.83
CA SER A 165 -2.71 -7.02 22.51
C SER A 165 -4.01 -7.84 22.48
N MET A 166 -4.03 -8.98 23.19
CA MET A 166 -5.26 -9.78 23.38
C MET A 166 -6.34 -9.03 24.16
N SER A 167 -5.94 -8.17 25.09
CA SER A 167 -6.88 -7.37 25.89
C SER A 167 -7.49 -6.22 25.07
N GLN A 168 -6.74 -5.61 24.16
CA GLN A 168 -7.22 -4.55 23.28
C GLN A 168 -8.18 -5.10 22.21
N GLU A 169 -7.85 -6.19 21.54
CA GLU A 169 -8.78 -6.84 20.58
C GLU A 169 -10.08 -7.32 21.27
N ARG A 170 -9.98 -7.77 22.53
CA ARG A 170 -11.17 -8.19 23.29
C ARG A 170 -12.06 -7.01 23.69
N VAL A 171 -11.48 -5.84 23.98
CA VAL A 171 -12.21 -4.61 24.27
C VAL A 171 -12.89 -4.06 23.01
N GLU A 172 -12.22 -4.07 21.86
CA GLU A 172 -12.82 -3.62 20.60
C GLU A 172 -13.96 -4.53 20.14
N ARG A 173 -13.84 -5.85 20.29
CA ARG A 173 -14.92 -6.80 19.97
C ARG A 173 -16.12 -6.72 20.94
N GLN A 174 -15.94 -6.14 22.11
CA GLN A 174 -17.00 -5.98 23.13
C GLN A 174 -17.59 -4.56 23.18
N ALA A 175 -17.08 -3.63 22.37
CA ALA A 175 -17.67 -2.30 22.27
C ALA A 175 -19.10 -2.41 21.73
N PRO A 176 -20.11 -1.90 22.45
CA PRO A 176 -21.50 -1.94 22.01
C PRO A 176 -21.62 -1.11 20.74
N ALA A 177 -22.29 -1.67 19.73
CA ALA A 177 -22.60 -0.96 18.49
C ALA A 177 -23.19 0.41 18.81
N GLN A 178 -22.57 1.48 18.31
CA GLN A 178 -23.07 2.84 18.50
C GLN A 178 -24.45 2.93 17.85
N ARG A 179 -25.47 3.17 18.69
CA ARG A 179 -26.84 3.41 18.23
C ARG A 179 -26.85 4.64 17.33
N THR A 180 -27.36 4.48 16.12
CA THR A 180 -27.57 5.58 15.19
C THR A 180 -28.58 6.59 15.74
N PRO A 181 -28.44 7.89 15.44
CA PRO A 181 -29.29 8.96 15.99
C PRO A 181 -30.80 8.92 15.64
N ALA A 182 -31.24 7.95 14.82
CA ALA A 182 -32.61 7.83 14.35
C ALA A 182 -33.61 7.21 15.38
N GLU A 183 -33.16 6.75 16.55
CA GLU A 183 -34.01 6.02 17.51
C GLU A 183 -34.40 6.86 18.74
N GLN A 184 -34.24 8.20 18.67
CA GLN A 184 -34.67 9.15 19.71
C GLN A 184 -35.81 10.07 19.22
N ALA A 185 -36.77 9.54 18.46
CA ALA A 185 -38.01 10.25 18.21
C ALA A 185 -39.02 9.89 19.31
N ASP A 186 -39.23 10.84 20.19
CA ASP A 186 -40.19 10.83 21.30
C ASP A 186 -41.64 10.68 20.79
N PRO A 187 -42.45 9.69 21.29
CA PRO A 187 -43.83 9.50 20.87
C PRO A 187 -44.80 10.20 21.82
N THR A 188 -44.61 11.49 22.17
CA THR A 188 -45.59 12.23 23.00
C THR A 188 -45.89 13.62 22.43
N ALA A 189 -46.79 13.66 21.43
CA ALA A 189 -47.57 14.85 21.13
C ALA A 189 -48.95 14.44 20.60
N THR A 190 -49.75 13.84 21.47
CA THR A 190 -51.21 13.83 21.34
C THR A 190 -51.78 14.84 22.31
N GLY A 191 -52.58 15.72 21.84
CA GLY A 191 -53.46 16.48 22.76
C GLY A 191 -53.88 17.83 22.25
N GLY A 192 -55.05 17.86 21.66
CA GLY A 192 -56.15 18.65 22.19
C GLY A 192 -56.34 20.00 21.51
N SER A 193 -57.40 20.03 20.88
CA SER A 193 -58.69 20.64 21.23
C SER A 193 -59.03 21.96 20.55
N GLN A 194 -60.10 21.89 19.80
CA GLN A 194 -61.31 22.74 19.86
C GLN A 194 -61.13 24.27 19.81
N ALA A 195 -61.56 24.90 18.81
CA ALA A 195 -62.73 25.78 18.65
C ALA A 195 -62.79 26.34 17.26
#